data_615788ea85f6e1b7ce586bb84d7a955b
#
_entry.id   615788ea85f6e1b7ce586bb84d7a955b
#
_cell.length_a   1.000
_cell.length_b   1.000
_cell.length_c   1.000
_cell.angle_alpha   90.00
_cell.angle_beta   90.00
_cell.angle_gamma   90.00
#
_symmetry.space_group_name_H-M   'P 1'
#
loop_
_entity.id
_entity.type
_entity.pdbx_description
1 polymer ?
#
loop_
_entity_poly.entity_id
_entity_poly.type
_entity_poly.pdbx_seq_one_letter_code
_entity_poly.pdbx_strand_id
1 'polypeptide(L)'
;MPAGAEQVEDMEKKFLAFDFGASSGRAILGRLENGKLTMEEIHRFSNDPVEICGHYHWDIFRLFFEIKQGLIKYANMGYGKLDGIGIDTWGVDFGLLGKDGELLGAPYHYRDKRTDGMMEQAQKLMPRREIFRHSGVSFEFFNTLNQLLAMKLASSAALEGAQELLFIPDLFAYFLTGNKGTEFCEATTSQMIDPETGDWSEDIIKAMGFPRRIFGRIEQPGTLRGMLLPSVCKECGLEPTPVYVVASHDTNAASAAVPAQGENWAFLSSGTWSLLGIEVDKPVVNDVTYERNFSNEGAIGGRYDLLSNIMGLWIIQQLRADWERAGEKLSFPDMVKLAQEAQ
;
A
#
# COMPACT_ATOMS: atom_id res chain seq x y z
N MET A 1 25.11 16.17 -44.77
CA MET A 1 23.94 16.76 -44.15
C MET A 1 23.55 15.82 -43.02
N PRO A 2 23.76 16.15 -41.77
CA PRO A 2 23.25 15.32 -40.70
C PRO A 2 21.73 15.55 -40.55
N ALA A 3 21.00 14.44 -40.50
CA ALA A 3 19.55 14.40 -40.28
C ALA A 3 19.20 15.12 -39.00
N GLY A 4 18.12 15.89 -39.05
CA GLY A 4 17.62 16.71 -37.94
C GLY A 4 17.29 15.85 -36.73
N ALA A 5 17.76 16.30 -35.59
CA ALA A 5 17.21 15.91 -34.32
C ALA A 5 15.76 16.40 -34.31
N GLU A 6 14.80 15.48 -34.30
CA GLU A 6 13.43 15.79 -33.95
C GLU A 6 13.46 16.45 -32.58
N GLN A 7 13.10 17.73 -32.55
CA GLN A 7 12.78 18.40 -31.27
C GLN A 7 11.53 17.69 -30.72
N VAL A 8 11.73 16.80 -29.77
CA VAL A 8 10.64 16.35 -28.91
C VAL A 8 10.17 17.61 -28.18
N GLU A 9 9.04 18.17 -28.61
CA GLU A 9 8.36 19.20 -27.84
C GLU A 9 8.18 18.64 -26.42
N ASP A 10 8.87 19.26 -25.49
CA ASP A 10 8.86 18.88 -24.07
C ASP A 10 7.53 19.34 -23.49
N MET A 11 6.47 18.55 -23.81
CA MET A 11 5.11 18.84 -23.32
C MET A 11 5.04 18.55 -21.82
N GLU A 12 4.55 19.53 -21.05
CA GLU A 12 4.23 19.36 -19.64
C GLU A 12 3.36 18.10 -19.44
N LYS A 13 3.79 17.23 -18.53
CA LYS A 13 3.04 16.04 -18.10
C LYS A 13 2.49 16.26 -16.70
N LYS A 14 1.23 15.88 -16.48
CA LYS A 14 0.51 16.05 -15.22
C LYS A 14 0.04 14.71 -14.70
N PHE A 15 0.46 14.39 -13.48
CA PHE A 15 0.08 13.16 -12.79
C PHE A 15 -0.56 13.50 -11.44
N LEU A 16 -1.59 12.76 -11.07
CA LEU A 16 -2.22 12.89 -9.77
C LEU A 16 -1.91 11.63 -8.94
N ALA A 17 -1.15 11.80 -7.89
CA ALA A 17 -0.83 10.75 -6.94
C ALA A 17 -1.76 10.83 -5.72
N PHE A 18 -2.35 9.70 -5.34
CA PHE A 18 -3.08 9.54 -4.09
C PHE A 18 -2.23 8.69 -3.15
N ASP A 19 -1.72 9.30 -2.09
CA ASP A 19 -0.88 8.70 -1.07
C ASP A 19 -1.68 8.57 0.23
N PHE A 20 -1.95 7.32 0.63
CA PHE A 20 -2.73 6.99 1.82
C PHE A 20 -1.84 6.36 2.89
N GLY A 21 -1.45 7.14 3.87
CA GLY A 21 -0.86 6.58 5.09
C GLY A 21 -1.93 6.07 6.07
N ALA A 22 -1.50 5.40 7.12
CA ALA A 22 -2.37 4.81 8.14
C ALA A 22 -3.20 5.84 8.96
N SER A 23 -2.90 7.13 8.89
CA SER A 23 -3.60 8.18 9.67
C SER A 23 -4.12 9.34 8.83
N SER A 24 -3.66 9.50 7.60
CA SER A 24 -4.10 10.56 6.69
C SER A 24 -3.81 10.19 5.25
N GLY A 25 -4.58 10.74 4.33
CA GLY A 25 -4.32 10.65 2.90
C GLY A 25 -4.23 12.01 2.25
N ARG A 26 -3.64 12.05 1.06
CA ARG A 26 -3.47 13.26 0.28
C ARG A 26 -3.53 12.99 -1.21
N ALA A 27 -3.92 14.01 -1.98
CA ALA A 27 -3.75 14.03 -3.42
C ALA A 27 -2.69 15.07 -3.77
N ILE A 28 -1.69 14.64 -4.52
CA ILE A 28 -0.54 15.46 -4.94
C ILE A 28 -0.52 15.55 -6.45
N LEU A 29 -0.59 16.76 -6.97
CA LEU A 29 -0.37 17.05 -8.38
C LEU A 29 1.14 17.14 -8.66
N GLY A 30 1.65 16.20 -9.44
CA GLY A 30 3.00 16.23 -10.01
C GLY A 30 2.96 16.81 -11.42
N ARG A 31 3.78 17.84 -11.69
CA ARG A 31 3.97 18.40 -13.02
C ARG A 31 5.42 18.21 -13.43
N LEU A 32 5.61 17.49 -14.53
CA LEU A 32 6.92 17.26 -15.12
C LEU A 32 7.06 18.12 -16.38
N GLU A 33 7.95 19.10 -16.34
CA GLU A 33 8.23 20.01 -17.41
C GLU A 33 9.75 20.23 -17.54
N ASN A 34 10.31 20.09 -18.74
CA ASN A 34 11.76 20.27 -19.00
C ASN A 34 12.63 19.41 -18.05
N GLY A 35 12.21 18.17 -17.76
CA GLY A 35 12.92 17.27 -16.84
C GLY A 35 12.85 17.67 -15.36
N LYS A 36 12.06 18.69 -15.01
CA LYS A 36 11.88 19.15 -13.64
C LYS A 36 10.49 18.78 -13.14
N LEU A 37 10.44 18.04 -12.04
CA LEU A 37 9.23 17.72 -11.32
C LEU A 37 8.90 18.81 -10.29
N THR A 38 7.68 19.33 -10.34
CA THR A 38 7.09 20.16 -9.27
C THR A 38 5.90 19.46 -8.68
N MET A 39 5.68 19.60 -7.38
CA MET A 39 4.60 18.92 -6.65
C MET A 39 3.75 19.93 -5.87
N GLU A 40 2.44 19.72 -5.88
CA GLU A 40 1.46 20.55 -5.18
C GLU A 40 0.43 19.65 -4.48
N GLU A 41 0.30 19.74 -3.15
CA GLU A 41 -0.76 19.07 -2.42
C GLU A 41 -2.08 19.79 -2.67
N ILE A 42 -3.02 19.14 -3.34
CA ILE A 42 -4.31 19.73 -3.69
C ILE A 42 -5.47 19.26 -2.80
N HIS A 43 -5.29 18.14 -2.09
CA HIS A 43 -6.28 17.61 -1.16
C HIS A 43 -5.61 16.85 -0.03
N ARG A 44 -6.16 16.99 1.18
CA ARG A 44 -5.75 16.24 2.38
C ARG A 44 -6.99 15.86 3.21
N PHE A 45 -6.95 14.67 3.79
CA PHE A 45 -8.03 14.14 4.62
C PHE A 45 -7.48 13.21 5.71
N SER A 46 -8.29 12.97 6.76
CA SER A 46 -7.95 12.00 7.79
C SER A 46 -8.27 10.56 7.32
N ASN A 47 -7.56 9.60 7.88
CA ASN A 47 -7.78 8.17 7.64
C ASN A 47 -7.94 7.47 8.99
N ASP A 48 -9.08 7.67 9.62
CA ASP A 48 -9.38 7.10 10.93
C ASP A 48 -10.15 5.77 10.76
N PRO A 49 -9.78 4.71 11.49
CA PRO A 49 -10.53 3.47 11.48
C PRO A 49 -11.89 3.64 12.16
N VAL A 50 -12.85 2.82 11.76
CA VAL A 50 -14.18 2.76 12.35
C VAL A 50 -14.32 1.48 13.18
N GLU A 51 -14.71 1.59 14.44
CA GLU A 51 -15.01 0.42 15.27
C GLU A 51 -16.47 0.00 15.08
N ILE A 52 -16.68 -1.25 14.68
CA ILE A 52 -18.00 -1.85 14.49
C ILE A 52 -18.04 -3.20 15.23
N CYS A 53 -18.91 -3.32 16.23
CA CYS A 53 -19.09 -4.56 17.01
C CYS A 53 -17.78 -5.12 17.62
N GLY A 54 -16.87 -4.23 18.03
CA GLY A 54 -15.60 -4.61 18.65
C GLY A 54 -14.46 -4.92 17.66
N HIS A 55 -14.69 -4.70 16.37
CA HIS A 55 -13.72 -4.85 15.31
C HIS A 55 -13.40 -3.52 14.65
N TYR A 56 -12.14 -3.30 14.29
CA TYR A 56 -11.69 -2.13 13.53
C TYR A 56 -11.76 -2.38 12.03
N HIS A 57 -12.36 -1.44 11.32
CA HIS A 57 -12.50 -1.46 9.85
C HIS A 57 -12.00 -0.15 9.24
N TRP A 58 -11.57 -0.23 7.99
CA TRP A 58 -11.37 0.95 7.16
C TRP A 58 -12.70 1.44 6.59
N ASP A 59 -12.95 2.75 6.65
CA ASP A 59 -14.09 3.36 5.98
C ASP A 59 -13.80 3.55 4.49
N ILE A 60 -13.75 2.43 3.77
CA ILE A 60 -13.29 2.35 2.38
C ILE A 60 -14.15 3.22 1.43
N PHE A 61 -15.43 3.37 1.72
CA PHE A 61 -16.31 4.18 0.89
C PHE A 61 -16.06 5.67 1.09
N ARG A 62 -15.79 6.11 2.31
CA ARG A 62 -15.37 7.48 2.59
C ARG A 62 -14.01 7.76 1.94
N LEU A 63 -13.06 6.84 2.04
CA LEU A 63 -11.74 7.01 1.41
C LEU A 63 -11.85 7.09 -0.11
N PHE A 64 -12.72 6.30 -0.73
CA PHE A 64 -13.00 6.42 -2.16
C PHE A 64 -13.71 7.75 -2.52
N PHE A 65 -14.59 8.23 -1.65
CA PHE A 65 -15.16 9.57 -1.80
C PHE A 65 -14.07 10.66 -1.79
N GLU A 66 -13.06 10.55 -0.91
CA GLU A 66 -11.93 11.49 -0.86
C GLU A 66 -11.07 11.44 -2.13
N ILE A 67 -10.88 10.27 -2.75
CA ILE A 67 -10.26 10.18 -4.08
C ILE A 67 -11.05 11.03 -5.08
N LYS A 68 -12.38 10.88 -5.14
CA LYS A 68 -13.22 11.65 -6.04
C LYS A 68 -13.15 13.16 -5.73
N GLN A 69 -13.08 13.55 -4.45
CA GLN A 69 -12.87 14.96 -4.08
C GLN A 69 -11.54 15.52 -4.60
N GLY A 70 -10.46 14.75 -4.53
CA GLY A 70 -9.18 15.10 -5.14
C GLY A 70 -9.27 15.28 -6.66
N LEU A 71 -9.95 14.36 -7.35
CA LEU A 71 -10.21 14.44 -8.79
C LEU A 71 -11.04 15.69 -9.16
N ILE A 72 -12.11 15.99 -8.43
CA ILE A 72 -12.96 17.17 -8.62
C ILE A 72 -12.15 18.45 -8.40
N LYS A 73 -11.32 18.51 -7.36
CA LYS A 73 -10.44 19.65 -7.12
C LYS A 73 -9.51 19.88 -8.29
N TYR A 74 -8.85 18.83 -8.80
CA TYR A 74 -8.00 18.94 -9.99
C TYR A 74 -8.78 19.49 -11.19
N ALA A 75 -9.95 18.93 -11.50
CA ALA A 75 -10.78 19.40 -12.61
C ALA A 75 -11.11 20.90 -12.50
N ASN A 76 -11.41 21.37 -11.30
CA ASN A 76 -11.75 22.78 -11.03
C ASN A 76 -10.54 23.72 -11.09
N MET A 77 -9.31 23.23 -11.01
CA MET A 77 -8.10 24.05 -11.16
C MET A 77 -7.85 24.49 -12.60
N GLY A 78 -8.53 23.85 -13.58
CA GLY A 78 -8.45 24.26 -14.98
C GLY A 78 -7.11 23.96 -15.65
N TYR A 79 -6.31 23.05 -15.12
CA TYR A 79 -4.99 22.67 -15.66
C TYR A 79 -5.06 21.79 -16.92
N GLY A 80 -6.28 21.48 -17.38
CA GLY A 80 -6.50 20.71 -18.60
C GLY A 80 -6.36 19.21 -18.38
N LYS A 81 -5.82 18.49 -19.39
CA LYS A 81 -5.74 17.03 -19.37
C LYS A 81 -4.79 16.53 -18.28
N LEU A 82 -5.20 15.47 -17.59
CA LEU A 82 -4.39 14.71 -16.67
C LEU A 82 -3.79 13.50 -17.43
N ASP A 83 -2.48 13.29 -17.35
CA ASP A 83 -1.76 12.25 -18.09
C ASP A 83 -1.77 10.90 -17.36
N GLY A 84 -2.03 10.89 -16.05
CA GLY A 84 -2.15 9.65 -15.29
C GLY A 84 -2.50 9.86 -13.83
N ILE A 85 -3.02 8.77 -13.25
CA ILE A 85 -3.34 8.65 -11.83
C ILE A 85 -2.59 7.46 -11.27
N GLY A 86 -1.97 7.61 -10.09
CA GLY A 86 -1.38 6.55 -9.29
C GLY A 86 -1.94 6.57 -7.89
N ILE A 87 -1.99 5.39 -7.25
CA ILE A 87 -2.49 5.23 -5.88
C ILE A 87 -1.53 4.32 -5.13
N ASP A 88 -1.05 4.78 -3.98
CA ASP A 88 -0.37 3.96 -3.00
C ASP A 88 -1.08 4.06 -1.64
N THR A 89 -0.93 3.01 -0.84
CA THR A 89 -1.53 2.92 0.49
C THR A 89 -0.59 2.21 1.46
N TRP A 90 -1.03 2.09 2.71
CA TRP A 90 -0.40 1.16 3.68
C TRP A 90 -0.53 -0.29 3.19
N GLY A 91 0.38 -1.15 3.60
CA GLY A 91 0.42 -2.55 3.20
C GLY A 91 -0.60 -3.47 3.89
N VAL A 92 -0.62 -4.72 3.50
CA VAL A 92 -1.24 -5.91 4.11
C VAL A 92 -2.76 -6.01 4.11
N ASP A 93 -3.50 -4.89 4.01
CA ASP A 93 -4.95 -4.88 4.11
C ASP A 93 -5.63 -5.04 2.74
N PHE A 94 -6.78 -5.68 2.74
CA PHE A 94 -7.46 -6.08 1.52
C PHE A 94 -8.99 -6.04 1.65
N GLY A 95 -9.65 -5.95 0.50
CA GLY A 95 -11.07 -6.22 0.32
C GLY A 95 -11.30 -7.54 -0.43
N LEU A 96 -12.43 -8.18 -0.19
CA LEU A 96 -12.87 -9.37 -0.89
C LEU A 96 -14.03 -9.03 -1.83
N LEU A 97 -13.95 -9.46 -3.08
CA LEU A 97 -15.02 -9.28 -4.06
C LEU A 97 -15.79 -10.57 -4.30
N GLY A 98 -17.10 -10.45 -4.42
CA GLY A 98 -17.99 -11.51 -4.82
C GLY A 98 -17.95 -11.80 -6.33
N LYS A 99 -18.75 -12.77 -6.75
CA LYS A 99 -18.88 -13.19 -8.16
C LYS A 99 -19.37 -12.05 -9.08
N ASP A 100 -20.16 -11.17 -8.54
CA ASP A 100 -20.71 -9.98 -9.21
C ASP A 100 -19.74 -8.77 -9.23
N GLY A 101 -18.59 -8.90 -8.55
CA GLY A 101 -17.62 -7.83 -8.39
C GLY A 101 -17.95 -6.86 -7.24
N GLU A 102 -18.98 -7.16 -6.45
CA GLU A 102 -19.30 -6.35 -5.28
C GLU A 102 -18.40 -6.68 -4.09
N LEU A 103 -18.14 -5.67 -3.24
CA LEU A 103 -17.33 -5.81 -2.03
C LEU A 103 -18.09 -6.60 -0.96
N LEU A 104 -17.49 -7.68 -0.48
CA LEU A 104 -18.06 -8.56 0.55
C LEU A 104 -17.71 -8.08 1.97
N GLY A 105 -18.28 -6.97 2.38
CA GLY A 105 -18.05 -6.35 3.68
C GLY A 105 -16.91 -5.32 3.67
N ALA A 106 -16.83 -4.55 4.77
CA ALA A 106 -15.79 -3.56 4.94
C ALA A 106 -14.43 -4.24 5.21
N PRO A 107 -13.33 -3.78 4.57
CA PRO A 107 -11.99 -4.23 4.90
C PRO A 107 -11.67 -4.03 6.37
N TYR A 108 -11.03 -5.02 6.99
CA TYR A 108 -10.55 -4.89 8.35
C TYR A 108 -9.29 -4.02 8.41
N HIS A 109 -9.13 -3.33 9.51
CA HIS A 109 -7.89 -2.62 9.82
C HIS A 109 -6.83 -3.59 10.34
N TYR A 110 -5.58 -3.46 9.92
CA TYR A 110 -4.49 -4.38 10.27
C TYR A 110 -4.21 -4.50 11.79
N ARG A 111 -4.65 -3.54 12.61
CA ARG A 111 -4.56 -3.61 14.08
C ARG A 111 -5.78 -4.23 14.75
N ASP A 112 -6.69 -4.80 13.99
CA ASP A 112 -7.83 -5.52 14.57
C ASP A 112 -7.35 -6.76 15.33
N LYS A 113 -7.93 -6.99 16.49
CA LYS A 113 -7.56 -8.09 17.40
C LYS A 113 -7.86 -9.49 16.86
N ARG A 114 -8.57 -9.60 15.71
CA ARG A 114 -8.88 -10.89 15.10
C ARG A 114 -7.64 -11.70 14.71
N THR A 115 -6.48 -11.04 14.58
CA THR A 115 -5.20 -11.69 14.26
C THR A 115 -4.43 -12.14 15.51
N ASP A 116 -4.92 -11.87 16.72
CA ASP A 116 -4.28 -12.32 17.95
C ASP A 116 -4.16 -13.84 17.97
N GLY A 117 -2.92 -14.35 18.16
CA GLY A 117 -2.61 -15.78 18.17
C GLY A 117 -2.59 -16.47 16.79
N MET A 118 -2.79 -15.74 15.68
CA MET A 118 -2.83 -16.34 14.35
C MET A 118 -1.45 -16.77 13.85
N MET A 119 -0.37 -16.12 14.27
CA MET A 119 0.98 -16.56 13.93
C MET A 119 1.26 -17.97 14.48
N GLU A 120 0.87 -18.26 15.71
CA GLU A 120 1.00 -19.58 16.32
C GLU A 120 0.11 -20.62 15.64
N GLN A 121 -1.09 -20.23 15.18
CA GLN A 121 -1.94 -21.13 14.40
C GLN A 121 -1.34 -21.42 13.02
N ALA A 122 -0.80 -20.42 12.33
CA ALA A 122 -0.12 -20.61 11.05
C ALA A 122 1.08 -21.57 11.19
N GLN A 123 1.87 -21.40 12.27
CA GLN A 123 3.05 -22.26 12.54
C GLN A 123 2.68 -23.72 12.85
N LYS A 124 1.45 -24.02 13.28
CA LYS A 124 0.95 -25.40 13.42
C LYS A 124 0.64 -26.04 12.07
N LEU A 125 0.32 -25.24 11.05
CA LEU A 125 0.00 -25.71 9.71
C LEU A 125 1.25 -25.83 8.84
N MET A 126 2.21 -24.91 9.02
CA MET A 126 3.49 -24.90 8.31
C MET A 126 4.57 -24.38 9.25
N PRO A 127 5.72 -25.08 9.42
CA PRO A 127 6.80 -24.60 10.29
C PRO A 127 7.24 -23.16 9.95
N ARG A 128 7.56 -22.36 10.97
CA ARG A 128 7.95 -20.95 10.82
C ARG A 128 9.06 -20.76 9.76
N ARG A 129 10.09 -21.62 9.77
CA ARG A 129 11.20 -21.57 8.79
C ARG A 129 10.70 -21.84 7.36
N GLU A 130 9.74 -22.72 7.16
CA GLU A 130 9.15 -23.00 5.86
C GLU A 130 8.29 -21.84 5.37
N ILE A 131 7.48 -21.22 6.24
CA ILE A 131 6.75 -19.99 5.89
C ILE A 131 7.74 -18.92 5.40
N PHE A 132 8.84 -18.71 6.13
CA PHE A 132 9.85 -17.73 5.72
C PHE A 132 10.53 -18.11 4.39
N ARG A 133 10.86 -19.38 4.20
CA ARG A 133 11.48 -19.86 2.96
C ARG A 133 10.60 -19.61 1.74
N HIS A 134 9.28 -19.75 1.89
CA HIS A 134 8.29 -19.59 0.84
C HIS A 134 7.70 -18.19 0.72
N SER A 135 8.14 -17.24 1.55
CA SER A 135 7.66 -15.85 1.47
C SER A 135 8.78 -14.81 1.52
N GLY A 136 9.88 -15.10 2.22
CA GLY A 136 10.95 -14.14 2.46
C GLY A 136 10.59 -12.95 3.32
N VAL A 137 9.42 -12.97 3.98
CA VAL A 137 8.82 -11.82 4.68
C VAL A 137 8.83 -12.02 6.19
N SER A 138 9.07 -10.94 6.92
CA SER A 138 9.07 -10.89 8.39
C SER A 138 7.74 -11.36 8.99
N PHE A 139 7.80 -11.82 10.24
CA PHE A 139 6.64 -12.30 10.97
C PHE A 139 6.04 -11.17 11.78
N GLU A 140 4.93 -10.66 11.27
CA GLU A 140 4.13 -9.64 11.93
C GLU A 140 2.69 -10.14 12.11
N PHE A 141 2.07 -9.82 13.24
CA PHE A 141 0.70 -10.29 13.55
C PHE A 141 -0.33 -9.84 12.50
N PHE A 142 -0.06 -8.74 11.83
CA PHE A 142 -0.96 -8.11 10.86
C PHE A 142 -0.77 -8.60 9.42
N ASN A 143 0.21 -9.44 9.09
CA ASN A 143 0.38 -9.92 7.71
C ASN A 143 -0.92 -10.50 7.16
N THR A 144 -1.15 -10.31 5.87
CA THR A 144 -2.37 -10.78 5.17
C THR A 144 -2.62 -12.27 5.41
N LEU A 145 -1.54 -13.07 5.46
CA LEU A 145 -1.60 -14.49 5.80
C LEU A 145 -2.38 -14.72 7.11
N ASN A 146 -2.04 -13.98 8.17
CA ASN A 146 -2.67 -14.09 9.48
C ASN A 146 -4.12 -13.59 9.45
N GLN A 147 -4.37 -12.53 8.69
CA GLN A 147 -5.71 -11.98 8.52
C GLN A 147 -6.66 -12.97 7.81
N LEU A 148 -6.19 -13.59 6.71
CA LEU A 148 -6.94 -14.64 6.02
C LEU A 148 -7.15 -15.88 6.88
N LEU A 149 -6.13 -16.27 7.66
CA LEU A 149 -6.24 -17.40 8.58
C LEU A 149 -7.31 -17.15 9.66
N ALA A 150 -7.36 -15.94 10.22
CA ALA A 150 -8.41 -15.54 11.15
C ALA A 150 -9.80 -15.66 10.53
N MET A 151 -9.99 -15.15 9.30
CA MET A 151 -11.26 -15.28 8.58
C MET A 151 -11.64 -16.74 8.32
N LYS A 152 -10.67 -17.57 7.94
CA LYS A 152 -10.90 -19.00 7.68
C LYS A 152 -11.32 -19.73 8.95
N LEU A 153 -10.60 -19.53 10.08
CA LEU A 153 -10.91 -20.19 11.35
C LEU A 153 -12.26 -19.73 11.94
N ALA A 154 -12.67 -18.51 11.64
CA ALA A 154 -13.98 -17.98 11.99
C ALA A 154 -15.11 -18.39 11.02
N SER A 155 -14.83 -19.22 10.01
CA SER A 155 -15.79 -19.60 8.94
C SER A 155 -16.47 -18.37 8.33
N SER A 156 -15.67 -17.39 7.93
CA SER A 156 -16.17 -16.12 7.39
C SER A 156 -16.92 -16.31 6.09
N ALA A 157 -18.21 -15.94 6.07
CA ALA A 157 -19.04 -15.97 4.88
C ALA A 157 -18.47 -15.11 3.74
N ALA A 158 -17.80 -14.00 4.07
CA ALA A 158 -17.11 -13.17 3.08
C ALA A 158 -15.98 -13.94 2.40
N LEU A 159 -15.14 -14.67 3.15
CA LEU A 159 -14.07 -15.49 2.56
C LEU A 159 -14.63 -16.67 1.74
N GLU A 160 -15.70 -17.30 2.22
CA GLU A 160 -16.35 -18.42 1.49
C GLU A 160 -16.95 -17.96 0.15
N GLY A 161 -17.58 -16.76 0.14
CA GLY A 161 -18.19 -16.16 -1.06
C GLY A 161 -17.19 -15.50 -2.01
N ALA A 162 -15.97 -15.22 -1.55
CA ALA A 162 -14.98 -14.44 -2.30
C ALA A 162 -14.54 -15.13 -3.60
N GLN A 163 -14.38 -14.33 -4.64
CA GLN A 163 -13.82 -14.72 -5.93
C GLN A 163 -12.50 -13.98 -6.23
N GLU A 164 -12.27 -12.86 -5.55
CA GLU A 164 -11.06 -12.04 -5.72
C GLU A 164 -10.69 -11.39 -4.40
N LEU A 165 -9.40 -11.32 -4.14
CA LEU A 165 -8.77 -10.50 -3.11
C LEU A 165 -8.08 -9.34 -3.81
N LEU A 166 -8.39 -8.11 -3.41
CA LEU A 166 -7.68 -6.92 -3.86
C LEU A 166 -7.13 -6.17 -2.64
N PHE A 167 -5.85 -5.86 -2.65
CA PHE A 167 -5.27 -4.96 -1.67
C PHE A 167 -5.90 -3.58 -1.79
N ILE A 168 -5.78 -2.76 -0.77
CA ILE A 168 -6.49 -1.48 -0.73
C ILE A 168 -6.20 -0.58 -1.95
N PRO A 169 -4.95 -0.40 -2.42
CA PRO A 169 -4.69 0.41 -3.62
C PRO A 169 -5.29 -0.22 -4.88
N ASP A 170 -5.25 -1.55 -4.99
CA ASP A 170 -5.86 -2.28 -6.11
C ASP A 170 -7.38 -2.17 -6.10
N LEU A 171 -7.99 -2.19 -4.91
CA LEU A 171 -9.43 -2.01 -4.72
C LEU A 171 -9.87 -0.61 -5.17
N PHE A 172 -9.11 0.43 -4.83
CA PHE A 172 -9.38 1.79 -5.33
C PHE A 172 -9.19 1.90 -6.83
N ALA A 173 -8.13 1.29 -7.38
CA ALA A 173 -7.92 1.24 -8.82
C ALA A 173 -9.06 0.50 -9.53
N TYR A 174 -9.57 -0.59 -8.94
CA TYR A 174 -10.76 -1.29 -9.43
C TYR A 174 -12.01 -0.39 -9.40
N PHE A 175 -12.26 0.33 -8.32
CA PHE A 175 -13.40 1.26 -8.25
C PHE A 175 -13.32 2.38 -9.28
N LEU A 176 -12.12 2.80 -9.66
CA LEU A 176 -11.91 3.82 -10.68
C LEU A 176 -12.04 3.29 -12.10
N THR A 177 -11.63 2.04 -12.38
CA THR A 177 -11.43 1.51 -13.74
C THR A 177 -12.32 0.33 -14.09
N GLY A 178 -12.83 -0.38 -13.09
CA GLY A 178 -13.51 -1.67 -13.27
C GLY A 178 -12.57 -2.86 -13.55
N ASN A 179 -11.25 -2.64 -13.61
CA ASN A 179 -10.27 -3.69 -13.90
C ASN A 179 -9.59 -4.17 -12.63
N LYS A 180 -9.51 -5.51 -12.49
CA LYS A 180 -8.89 -6.20 -11.37
C LYS A 180 -7.44 -6.54 -11.67
N GLY A 181 -6.62 -6.63 -10.65
CA GLY A 181 -5.23 -7.06 -10.67
C GLY A 181 -4.60 -6.79 -9.33
N THR A 182 -3.49 -7.43 -9.03
CA THR A 182 -2.77 -7.29 -7.76
C THR A 182 -1.38 -6.73 -8.01
N GLU A 183 -1.06 -5.61 -7.40
CA GLU A 183 0.23 -4.99 -7.58
C GLU A 183 1.32 -5.73 -6.77
N PHE A 184 2.50 -5.87 -7.36
CA PHE A 184 3.59 -6.71 -6.86
C PHE A 184 4.18 -6.25 -5.53
N CYS A 185 4.49 -4.95 -5.38
CA CYS A 185 5.10 -4.44 -4.15
C CYS A 185 4.15 -4.62 -2.97
N GLU A 186 2.88 -4.27 -3.17
CA GLU A 186 1.82 -4.47 -2.17
C GLU A 186 1.63 -5.97 -1.86
N ALA A 187 1.58 -6.83 -2.88
CA ALA A 187 1.40 -8.27 -2.69
C ALA A 187 2.51 -8.90 -1.85
N THR A 188 3.75 -8.42 -1.96
CA THR A 188 4.87 -8.95 -1.16
C THR A 188 4.70 -8.68 0.33
N THR A 189 3.97 -7.64 0.76
CA THR A 189 3.69 -7.38 2.18
C THR A 189 2.86 -8.48 2.84
N SER A 190 2.17 -9.28 2.02
CA SER A 190 1.20 -10.29 2.48
C SER A 190 1.79 -11.48 3.22
N GLN A 191 3.09 -11.73 3.10
CA GLN A 191 3.77 -12.97 3.50
C GLN A 191 3.30 -14.20 2.67
N MET A 192 2.86 -13.98 1.40
CA MET A 192 2.29 -15.04 0.57
C MET A 192 2.84 -15.07 -0.87
N ILE A 193 3.82 -14.22 -1.19
CA ILE A 193 4.52 -14.24 -2.48
C ILE A 193 5.76 -15.12 -2.36
N ASP A 194 5.94 -16.02 -3.30
CA ASP A 194 7.14 -16.84 -3.39
C ASP A 194 8.31 -16.00 -3.93
N PRO A 195 9.42 -15.89 -3.16
CA PRO A 195 10.54 -15.03 -3.53
C PRO A 195 11.33 -15.51 -4.76
N GLU A 196 11.19 -16.78 -5.15
CA GLU A 196 11.89 -17.31 -6.34
C GLU A 196 11.12 -17.01 -7.62
N THR A 197 9.77 -17.03 -7.56
CA THR A 197 8.92 -16.84 -8.74
C THR A 197 8.37 -15.44 -8.87
N GLY A 198 8.23 -14.70 -7.76
CA GLY A 198 7.54 -13.41 -7.70
C GLY A 198 6.02 -13.53 -7.88
N ASP A 199 5.46 -14.73 -7.74
CA ASP A 199 4.02 -15.01 -7.80
C ASP A 199 3.55 -15.62 -6.48
N TRP A 200 2.26 -15.85 -6.35
CA TRP A 200 1.64 -16.43 -5.17
C TRP A 200 2.28 -17.77 -4.79
N SER A 201 2.64 -17.94 -3.52
CA SER A 201 3.19 -19.17 -2.96
C SER A 201 2.11 -20.24 -2.85
N GLU A 202 2.09 -21.17 -3.79
CA GLU A 202 1.14 -22.30 -3.80
C GLU A 202 1.31 -23.17 -2.55
N ASP A 203 2.54 -23.30 -2.03
CA ASP A 203 2.82 -24.08 -0.82
C ASP A 203 2.17 -23.46 0.42
N ILE A 204 2.25 -22.12 0.58
CA ILE A 204 1.59 -21.41 1.68
C ILE A 204 0.08 -21.49 1.51
N ILE A 205 -0.46 -21.18 0.32
CA ILE A 205 -1.90 -21.23 0.04
C ILE A 205 -2.47 -22.61 0.38
N LYS A 206 -1.79 -23.67 -0.05
CA LYS A 206 -2.20 -25.05 0.21
C LYS A 206 -2.08 -25.43 1.69
N ALA A 207 -0.98 -25.09 2.34
CA ALA A 207 -0.77 -25.40 3.76
C ALA A 207 -1.78 -24.72 4.66
N MET A 208 -2.07 -23.43 4.40
CA MET A 208 -3.09 -22.68 5.12
C MET A 208 -4.50 -23.06 4.69
N GLY A 209 -4.66 -23.75 3.54
CA GLY A 209 -5.95 -24.17 2.97
C GLY A 209 -6.81 -22.98 2.56
N PHE A 210 -6.20 -21.95 1.99
CA PHE A 210 -6.90 -20.81 1.42
C PHE A 210 -7.51 -21.15 0.06
N PRO A 211 -8.63 -20.51 -0.33
CA PRO A 211 -9.23 -20.75 -1.63
C PRO A 211 -8.37 -20.11 -2.74
N ARG A 212 -7.68 -20.93 -3.54
CA ARG A 212 -6.78 -20.47 -4.61
C ARG A 212 -7.40 -19.44 -5.56
N ARG A 213 -8.71 -19.53 -5.78
CA ARG A 213 -9.46 -18.66 -6.70
C ARG A 213 -9.43 -17.18 -6.36
N ILE A 214 -9.16 -16.80 -5.10
CA ILE A 214 -9.16 -15.40 -4.70
C ILE A 214 -7.85 -14.66 -5.05
N PHE A 215 -6.80 -15.39 -5.37
CA PHE A 215 -5.48 -14.86 -5.67
C PHE A 215 -5.35 -14.62 -7.17
N GLY A 216 -5.51 -13.36 -7.56
CA GLY A 216 -5.49 -12.92 -8.95
C GLY A 216 -4.09 -12.81 -9.54
N ARG A 217 -4.00 -12.20 -10.72
CA ARG A 217 -2.74 -12.01 -11.44
C ARG A 217 -1.92 -10.90 -10.80
N ILE A 218 -0.62 -11.17 -10.59
CA ILE A 218 0.35 -10.15 -10.14
C ILE A 218 0.71 -9.23 -11.31
N GLU A 219 0.72 -7.93 -11.04
CA GLU A 219 1.06 -6.86 -11.99
C GLU A 219 2.26 -6.06 -11.47
N GLN A 220 3.16 -5.70 -12.37
CA GLN A 220 4.34 -4.90 -12.02
C GLN A 220 4.02 -3.40 -12.07
N PRO A 221 4.69 -2.57 -11.24
CA PRO A 221 4.64 -1.12 -11.34
C PRO A 221 4.91 -0.64 -12.77
N GLY A 222 4.19 0.40 -13.22
CA GLY A 222 4.23 0.92 -14.58
C GLY A 222 3.15 0.33 -15.50
N THR A 223 2.43 -0.71 -15.10
CA THR A 223 1.34 -1.31 -15.87
C THR A 223 0.14 -0.36 -15.95
N LEU A 224 -0.47 -0.25 -17.13
CA LEU A 224 -1.75 0.45 -17.27
C LEU A 224 -2.88 -0.44 -16.70
N ARG A 225 -3.47 -0.04 -15.58
CA ARG A 225 -4.63 -0.72 -14.99
C ARG A 225 -5.89 -0.52 -15.84
N GLY A 226 -6.06 0.66 -16.39
CA GLY A 226 -7.20 1.00 -17.24
C GLY A 226 -7.45 2.49 -17.31
N MET A 227 -8.56 2.86 -17.95
CA MET A 227 -9.05 4.23 -17.99
C MET A 227 -10.10 4.44 -16.91
N LEU A 228 -10.25 5.67 -16.42
CA LEU A 228 -11.36 6.04 -15.54
C LEU A 228 -12.70 5.61 -16.17
N LEU A 229 -13.57 5.02 -15.37
CA LEU A 229 -14.94 4.69 -15.76
C LEU A 229 -15.68 5.95 -16.22
N PRO A 230 -16.55 5.85 -17.25
CA PRO A 230 -17.36 6.99 -17.71
C PRO A 230 -18.20 7.65 -16.60
N SER A 231 -18.67 6.86 -15.62
CA SER A 231 -19.38 7.35 -14.44
C SER A 231 -18.50 8.25 -13.56
N VAL A 232 -17.24 7.84 -13.34
CA VAL A 232 -16.24 8.61 -12.57
C VAL A 232 -15.87 9.89 -13.32
N CYS A 233 -15.60 9.78 -14.63
CA CYS A 233 -15.31 10.95 -15.47
C CYS A 233 -16.44 11.99 -15.38
N LYS A 234 -17.69 11.54 -15.54
CA LYS A 234 -18.86 12.41 -15.46
C LYS A 234 -19.03 13.06 -14.09
N GLU A 235 -18.86 12.27 -13.01
CA GLU A 235 -19.01 12.76 -11.63
C GLU A 235 -17.92 13.78 -11.27
N CYS A 236 -16.68 13.52 -11.69
CA CYS A 236 -15.52 14.34 -11.31
C CYS A 236 -15.20 15.47 -12.31
N GLY A 237 -15.88 15.52 -13.45
CA GLY A 237 -15.62 16.54 -14.48
C GLY A 237 -14.29 16.33 -15.23
N LEU A 238 -13.89 15.09 -15.43
CA LEU A 238 -12.63 14.73 -16.08
C LEU A 238 -12.87 14.04 -17.44
N GLU A 239 -11.91 14.19 -18.33
CA GLU A 239 -11.78 13.36 -19.53
C GLU A 239 -11.30 11.94 -19.15
N PRO A 240 -11.45 10.93 -20.05
CA PRO A 240 -10.88 9.63 -19.82
C PRO A 240 -9.38 9.72 -19.51
N THR A 241 -9.02 9.34 -18.29
CA THR A 241 -7.66 9.46 -17.75
C THR A 241 -7.13 8.08 -17.41
N PRO A 242 -5.89 7.73 -17.77
CA PRO A 242 -5.31 6.45 -17.42
C PRO A 242 -4.99 6.36 -15.92
N VAL A 243 -5.26 5.18 -15.34
CA VAL A 243 -4.84 4.79 -14.00
C VAL A 243 -3.71 3.78 -14.14
N TYR A 244 -2.56 4.10 -13.58
CA TYR A 244 -1.38 3.24 -13.62
C TYR A 244 -1.19 2.53 -12.30
N VAL A 245 -0.73 1.29 -12.39
CA VAL A 245 -0.17 0.56 -11.25
C VAL A 245 1.17 1.22 -10.91
N VAL A 246 1.31 1.68 -9.68
CA VAL A 246 2.56 2.24 -9.14
C VAL A 246 3.16 1.25 -8.14
N ALA A 247 4.30 1.52 -7.51
CA ALA A 247 4.70 0.81 -6.31
C ALA A 247 3.67 1.17 -5.23
N SER A 248 2.68 0.30 -5.03
CA SER A 248 1.43 0.68 -4.34
C SER A 248 1.51 0.57 -2.81
N HIS A 249 2.58 0.00 -2.25
CA HIS A 249 2.89 0.12 -0.83
C HIS A 249 3.65 1.44 -0.58
N ASP A 250 3.15 2.27 0.33
CA ASP A 250 3.66 3.63 0.63
C ASP A 250 5.17 3.66 0.89
N THR A 251 5.71 2.66 1.59
CA THR A 251 7.15 2.52 1.84
C THR A 251 7.93 2.26 0.56
N ASN A 252 7.44 1.36 -0.32
CA ASN A 252 8.14 1.05 -1.58
C ASN A 252 7.99 2.21 -2.59
N ALA A 253 6.90 2.97 -2.55
CA ALA A 253 6.77 4.23 -3.27
C ALA A 253 7.80 5.26 -2.80
N ALA A 254 8.00 5.36 -1.48
CA ALA A 254 8.99 6.27 -0.89
C ALA A 254 10.43 5.83 -1.17
N SER A 255 10.76 4.52 -1.10
CA SER A 255 12.10 4.00 -1.41
C SER A 255 12.48 4.28 -2.87
N ALA A 256 11.53 4.12 -3.79
CA ALA A 256 11.73 4.43 -5.21
C ALA A 256 12.03 5.90 -5.50
N ALA A 257 11.62 6.81 -4.61
CA ALA A 257 11.84 8.25 -4.73
C ALA A 257 13.15 8.73 -4.07
N VAL A 258 13.90 7.85 -3.42
CA VAL A 258 15.16 8.21 -2.75
C VAL A 258 16.21 8.62 -3.79
N PRO A 259 16.77 9.83 -3.74
CA PRO A 259 17.75 10.31 -4.71
C PRO A 259 19.14 9.73 -4.42
N ALA A 260 19.24 8.43 -4.21
CA ALA A 260 20.49 7.74 -3.93
C ALA A 260 21.42 7.72 -5.13
N GLN A 261 22.73 7.68 -4.87
CA GLN A 261 23.77 7.53 -5.88
C GLN A 261 24.70 6.38 -5.48
N GLY A 262 25.05 5.57 -6.49
CA GLY A 262 25.91 4.39 -6.27
C GLY A 262 25.16 3.22 -5.64
N GLU A 263 25.93 2.23 -5.13
CA GLU A 263 25.38 0.95 -4.67
C GLU A 263 25.29 0.84 -3.13
N ASN A 264 26.01 1.70 -2.40
CA ASN A 264 26.13 1.63 -0.95
C ASN A 264 25.26 2.68 -0.26
N TRP A 265 23.98 2.44 -0.21
CA TRP A 265 23.03 3.31 0.46
C TRP A 265 21.97 2.52 1.22
N ALA A 266 21.38 3.15 2.20
CA ALA A 266 20.24 2.64 2.94
C ALA A 266 19.20 3.75 3.06
N PHE A 267 17.94 3.36 3.17
CA PHE A 267 16.85 4.30 3.42
C PHE A 267 16.23 4.05 4.78
N LEU A 268 15.62 5.09 5.33
CA LEU A 268 14.77 5.02 6.50
C LEU A 268 13.43 5.71 6.16
N SER A 269 12.41 4.92 5.88
CA SER A 269 11.03 5.42 5.79
C SER A 269 10.49 5.59 7.19
N SER A 270 10.39 6.83 7.66
CA SER A 270 10.01 7.15 9.05
C SER A 270 8.62 7.77 9.11
N GLY A 271 7.63 6.95 9.42
CA GLY A 271 6.24 7.29 9.61
C GLY A 271 5.69 6.69 10.91
N THR A 272 4.45 6.23 10.90
CA THR A 272 3.85 5.45 12.00
C THR A 272 4.71 4.24 12.36
N TRP A 273 5.20 3.55 11.34
CA TRP A 273 6.32 2.60 11.39
C TRP A 273 7.59 3.30 10.88
N SER A 274 8.75 2.77 11.26
CA SER A 274 10.03 3.10 10.67
C SER A 274 10.59 1.86 10.00
N LEU A 275 10.80 1.93 8.68
CA LEU A 275 11.34 0.83 7.89
C LEU A 275 12.74 1.20 7.45
N LEU A 276 13.73 0.47 7.99
CA LEU A 276 15.14 0.64 7.63
C LEU A 276 15.49 -0.44 6.62
N GLY A 277 15.91 -0.04 5.43
CA GLY A 277 16.17 -0.99 4.35
C GLY A 277 17.27 -0.58 3.39
N ILE A 278 17.61 -1.55 2.55
CA ILE A 278 18.47 -1.41 1.38
C ILE A 278 17.77 -2.02 0.18
N GLU A 279 18.02 -1.48 -1.00
CA GLU A 279 17.55 -2.07 -2.23
C GLU A 279 18.51 -3.14 -2.74
N VAL A 280 17.98 -4.29 -3.16
CA VAL A 280 18.73 -5.45 -3.64
C VAL A 280 18.14 -5.98 -4.95
N ASP A 281 18.97 -6.62 -5.79
CA ASP A 281 18.52 -7.13 -7.10
C ASP A 281 17.68 -8.41 -6.98
N LYS A 282 17.81 -9.14 -5.88
CA LYS A 282 17.10 -10.41 -5.63
C LYS A 282 16.77 -10.56 -4.16
N PRO A 283 15.71 -11.29 -3.82
CA PRO A 283 15.36 -11.56 -2.43
C PRO A 283 16.51 -12.27 -1.68
N VAL A 284 16.75 -11.86 -0.46
CA VAL A 284 17.76 -12.47 0.43
C VAL A 284 17.05 -13.33 1.46
N VAL A 285 16.92 -14.62 1.18
CA VAL A 285 16.25 -15.60 2.04
C VAL A 285 17.29 -16.58 2.58
N ASN A 286 17.73 -16.37 3.82
CA ASN A 286 18.74 -17.20 4.49
C ASN A 286 18.55 -17.19 6.02
N ASP A 287 19.43 -17.87 6.74
CA ASP A 287 19.34 -17.99 8.20
C ASP A 287 19.46 -16.64 8.90
N VAL A 288 20.32 -15.74 8.41
CA VAL A 288 20.50 -14.41 9.02
C VAL A 288 19.25 -13.55 8.88
N THR A 289 18.67 -13.50 7.67
CA THR A 289 17.45 -12.73 7.43
C THR A 289 16.26 -13.32 8.16
N TYR A 290 16.19 -14.64 8.28
CA TYR A 290 15.19 -15.33 9.09
C TYR A 290 15.30 -14.99 10.59
N GLU A 291 16.50 -15.13 11.17
CA GLU A 291 16.74 -14.90 12.60
C GLU A 291 16.56 -13.43 13.00
N ARG A 292 16.88 -12.51 12.10
CA ARG A 292 16.75 -11.07 12.29
C ARG A 292 15.39 -10.52 11.89
N ASN A 293 14.48 -11.37 11.44
CA ASN A 293 13.14 -11.02 11.01
C ASN A 293 13.11 -9.92 9.92
N PHE A 294 13.97 -10.04 8.91
CA PHE A 294 13.97 -9.15 7.75
C PHE A 294 12.82 -9.51 6.80
N SER A 295 12.37 -8.48 6.06
CA SER A 295 11.38 -8.61 4.99
C SER A 295 12.04 -8.35 3.65
N ASN A 296 11.66 -9.11 2.62
CA ASN A 296 11.95 -8.81 1.23
C ASN A 296 10.66 -8.32 0.58
N GLU A 297 10.55 -7.02 0.38
CA GLU A 297 9.39 -6.42 -0.26
C GLU A 297 9.71 -6.03 -1.70
N GLY A 298 8.74 -6.16 -2.59
CA GLY A 298 8.91 -5.83 -3.99
C GLY A 298 9.20 -4.34 -4.19
N ALA A 299 10.10 -4.04 -5.10
CA ALA A 299 10.47 -2.68 -5.49
C ALA A 299 10.32 -2.47 -7.01
N ILE A 300 10.47 -1.24 -7.47
CA ILE A 300 10.36 -0.89 -8.90
C ILE A 300 11.46 -1.62 -9.70
N GLY A 301 11.10 -2.02 -10.93
CA GLY A 301 12.06 -2.63 -11.86
C GLY A 301 12.42 -4.07 -11.56
N GLY A 302 11.60 -4.78 -10.77
CA GLY A 302 11.81 -6.17 -10.40
C GLY A 302 12.88 -6.35 -9.32
N ARG A 303 13.23 -5.29 -8.62
CA ARG A 303 14.13 -5.29 -7.47
C ARG A 303 13.35 -5.54 -6.17
N TYR A 304 14.07 -5.59 -5.06
CA TYR A 304 13.48 -5.79 -3.74
C TYR A 304 14.09 -4.83 -2.72
N ASP A 305 13.27 -4.41 -1.78
CA ASP A 305 13.70 -3.74 -0.56
C ASP A 305 13.90 -4.80 0.54
N LEU A 306 15.15 -5.04 0.92
CA LEU A 306 15.48 -5.84 2.12
C LEU A 306 15.43 -4.92 3.32
N LEU A 307 14.41 -5.05 4.16
CA LEU A 307 14.12 -4.11 5.23
C LEU A 307 13.77 -4.78 6.56
N SER A 308 13.82 -3.98 7.61
CA SER A 308 13.39 -4.34 8.97
C SER A 308 12.34 -3.34 9.44
N ASN A 309 11.24 -3.86 9.97
CA ASN A 309 10.18 -3.07 10.61
C ASN A 309 10.60 -2.67 12.02
N ILE A 310 10.55 -1.38 12.30
CA ILE A 310 10.86 -0.80 13.60
C ILE A 310 9.65 0.04 14.03
N MET A 311 9.28 -0.02 15.30
CA MET A 311 8.24 0.88 15.82
C MET A 311 8.69 2.34 15.64
N GLY A 312 7.90 3.12 14.92
CA GLY A 312 8.23 4.49 14.56
C GLY A 312 7.49 5.54 15.41
N LEU A 313 6.96 6.55 14.75
CA LEU A 313 6.28 7.69 15.39
C LEU A 313 4.96 7.33 16.07
N TRP A 314 4.46 6.11 15.91
CA TRP A 314 3.28 5.61 16.61
C TRP A 314 3.43 5.80 18.14
N ILE A 315 4.63 5.58 18.71
CA ILE A 315 4.89 5.78 20.13
C ILE A 315 4.54 7.22 20.54
N ILE A 316 5.01 8.20 19.76
CA ILE A 316 4.75 9.62 20.00
C ILE A 316 3.27 9.96 19.80
N GLN A 317 2.62 9.33 18.82
CA GLN A 317 1.19 9.51 18.58
C GLN A 317 0.36 8.99 19.76
N GLN A 318 0.73 7.85 20.34
CA GLN A 318 0.07 7.31 21.53
C GLN A 318 0.29 8.18 22.77
N LEU A 319 1.53 8.62 23.01
CA LEU A 319 1.83 9.55 24.11
C LEU A 319 1.00 10.84 24.00
N ARG A 320 0.90 11.40 22.79
CA ARG A 320 0.06 12.58 22.54
C ARG A 320 -1.40 12.32 22.87
N ALA A 321 -1.95 11.17 22.44
CA ALA A 321 -3.33 10.78 22.74
C ALA A 321 -3.55 10.58 24.24
N ASP A 322 -2.57 10.04 24.97
CA ASP A 322 -2.64 9.90 26.44
C ASP A 322 -2.67 11.27 27.12
N TRP A 323 -1.80 12.21 26.69
CA TRP A 323 -1.80 13.56 27.22
C TRP A 323 -3.10 14.31 26.92
N GLU A 324 -3.66 14.15 25.72
CA GLU A 324 -4.95 14.76 25.36
C GLU A 324 -6.09 14.22 26.23
N ARG A 325 -6.08 12.92 26.53
CA ARG A 325 -7.03 12.29 27.49
C ARG A 325 -6.84 12.82 28.92
N ALA A 326 -5.61 13.17 29.29
CA ALA A 326 -5.29 13.81 30.57
C ALA A 326 -5.61 15.32 30.61
N GLY A 327 -6.06 15.90 29.49
CA GLY A 327 -6.43 17.31 29.37
C GLY A 327 -5.33 18.23 28.83
N GLU A 328 -4.19 17.67 28.44
CA GLU A 328 -3.07 18.42 27.84
C GLU A 328 -3.10 18.28 26.33
N LYS A 329 -3.45 19.35 25.62
CA LYS A 329 -3.47 19.37 24.15
C LYS A 329 -2.16 19.92 23.60
N LEU A 330 -1.32 19.01 23.10
CA LEU A 330 -0.07 19.36 22.43
C LEU A 330 -0.17 19.09 20.92
N SER A 331 0.20 20.08 20.12
CA SER A 331 0.42 19.87 18.69
C SER A 331 1.77 19.20 18.43
N PHE A 332 1.98 18.60 17.25
CA PHE A 332 3.29 18.06 16.90
C PHE A 332 4.40 19.12 16.92
N PRO A 333 4.20 20.37 16.43
CA PRO A 333 5.16 21.44 16.59
C PRO A 333 5.51 21.74 18.06
N ASP A 334 4.52 21.73 18.97
CA ASP A 334 4.78 21.95 20.41
C ASP A 334 5.65 20.84 20.99
N MET A 335 5.38 19.58 20.61
CA MET A 335 6.19 18.43 21.05
C MET A 335 7.62 18.50 20.53
N VAL A 336 7.82 18.90 19.26
CA VAL A 336 9.16 19.13 18.70
C VAL A 336 9.89 20.22 19.47
N LYS A 337 9.21 21.32 19.79
CA LYS A 337 9.81 22.41 20.58
C LYS A 337 10.21 21.93 21.97
N LEU A 338 9.33 21.21 22.67
CA LEU A 338 9.64 20.63 23.98
C LEU A 338 10.84 19.67 23.93
N ALA A 339 10.91 18.84 22.89
CA ALA A 339 12.03 17.91 22.70
C ALA A 339 13.36 18.64 22.43
N GLN A 340 13.32 19.77 21.71
CA GLN A 340 14.50 20.61 21.48
C GLN A 340 14.95 21.34 22.74
N GLU A 341 14.03 21.67 23.65
CA GLU A 341 14.31 22.34 24.91
C GLU A 341 14.71 21.34 26.03
N ALA A 342 14.46 20.04 25.84
CA ALA A 342 14.89 19.01 26.79
C ALA A 342 16.39 18.77 26.69
N GLN A 343 17.08 18.92 27.83
CA GLN A 343 18.54 18.69 27.95
C GLN A 343 18.85 17.23 28.28
#